data_db4a38530272f836d7e3a16d9f660db6
#
_entry.id   db4a38530272f836d7e3a16d9f660db6
#
_cell.length_a   1.000
_cell.length_b   1.000
_cell.length_c   1.000
_cell.angle_alpha   90.00
_cell.angle_beta   90.00
_cell.angle_gamma   90.00
#
_symmetry.space_group_name_H-M   'P 1'
#
loop_
_entity.id
_entity.type
_entity.pdbx_description
1 polymer ?
#
loop_
_entity_poly.entity_id
_entity_poly.type
_entity_poly.pdbx_seq_one_letter_code
_entity_poly.pdbx_strand_id
1 'polypeptide(L)'
;MAYELVVGLRYLKSRRRQTFISLITLISVGGVAVGVMVLIVVLAVMSGFETSLKEKILGINSHIWILPQTPGQLTGYRDIVARVLTLPHVTFAAPFTTNEVMLVADGHVAGTIVRGIDPTQADQMADLTSHMRGQDLRALLGPPAARAQGETPLPAAARRTLVLGKELARHLLVFPGQQVMVTSPLGMLTPAGILPNMRGFTVTGTFDTGMYEYDAKLALMALPQALSLIHI
;
A
#
# COMPACT_ATOMS: atom_id res chain seq x y z
N MET A 1 19.51 48.08 -5.05
CA MET A 1 18.16 47.50 -4.80
C MET A 1 17.30 48.26 -3.77
N ALA A 2 17.84 48.77 -2.65
CA ALA A 2 17.03 49.55 -1.69
C ALA A 2 16.59 50.92 -2.21
N TYR A 3 17.40 51.58 -3.04
CA TYR A 3 17.13 52.90 -3.60
C TYR A 3 15.97 52.90 -4.61
N GLU A 4 15.95 51.92 -5.49
CA GLU A 4 14.90 51.74 -6.50
C GLU A 4 13.53 51.50 -5.88
N LEU A 5 13.49 50.71 -4.81
CA LEU A 5 12.27 50.44 -4.01
C LEU A 5 11.74 51.74 -3.35
N VAL A 6 12.63 52.51 -2.73
CA VAL A 6 12.27 53.77 -2.09
C VAL A 6 11.77 54.79 -3.09
N VAL A 7 12.41 54.94 -4.26
CA VAL A 7 11.99 55.83 -5.33
C VAL A 7 10.66 55.36 -5.93
N GLY A 8 10.46 54.07 -6.16
CA GLY A 8 9.20 53.50 -6.63
C GLY A 8 8.04 53.76 -5.70
N LEU A 9 8.25 53.51 -4.37
CA LEU A 9 7.22 53.78 -3.33
C LEU A 9 6.88 55.26 -3.21
N ARG A 10 7.89 56.15 -3.34
CA ARG A 10 7.69 57.60 -3.32
C ARG A 10 6.94 58.10 -4.56
N TYR A 11 7.16 57.50 -5.73
CA TYR A 11 6.39 57.80 -6.95
C TYR A 11 4.93 57.35 -6.84
N LEU A 12 4.67 56.18 -6.30
CA LEU A 12 3.32 55.67 -6.02
C LEU A 12 2.56 56.55 -5.00
N LYS A 13 3.27 57.14 -4.02
CA LYS A 13 2.71 57.99 -2.96
C LYS A 13 2.65 59.48 -3.37
N SER A 14 3.15 59.87 -4.53
CA SER A 14 3.16 61.25 -5.03
C SER A 14 1.72 61.74 -5.28
N ARG A 15 1.31 62.74 -4.53
CA ARG A 15 -0.03 63.36 -4.52
C ARG A 15 -0.28 64.18 -5.76
N ARG A 16 -0.42 63.54 -6.93
CA ARG A 16 -0.98 64.21 -8.11
C ARG A 16 -2.49 64.15 -8.06
N ARG A 17 -3.15 65.27 -8.38
CA ARG A 17 -4.62 65.49 -8.37
C ARG A 17 -5.41 64.59 -9.39
N GLN A 18 -4.92 63.44 -9.74
CA GLN A 18 -5.58 62.52 -10.68
C GLN A 18 -5.87 61.21 -9.98
N THR A 19 -6.94 61.21 -9.16
CA THR A 19 -7.46 60.07 -8.42
C THR A 19 -7.68 58.82 -9.31
N PHE A 20 -8.01 59.07 -10.60
CA PHE A 20 -8.29 58.01 -11.54
C PHE A 20 -7.04 57.20 -11.93
N ILE A 21 -5.89 57.85 -12.12
CA ILE A 21 -4.62 57.16 -12.43
C ILE A 21 -4.12 56.35 -11.23
N SER A 22 -4.29 56.88 -10.04
CA SER A 22 -3.93 56.15 -8.80
C SER A 22 -4.78 54.89 -8.62
N LEU A 23 -6.06 54.96 -8.95
CA LEU A 23 -6.97 53.81 -8.88
C LEU A 23 -6.59 52.70 -9.86
N ILE A 24 -6.29 53.06 -11.14
CA ILE A 24 -5.86 52.09 -12.14
C ILE A 24 -4.56 51.40 -11.71
N THR A 25 -3.59 52.18 -11.22
CA THR A 25 -2.32 51.63 -10.75
C THR A 25 -2.52 50.66 -9.58
N LEU A 26 -3.39 51.00 -8.62
CA LEU A 26 -3.71 50.14 -7.49
C LEU A 26 -4.36 48.81 -7.94
N ILE A 27 -5.31 48.89 -8.87
CA ILE A 27 -5.97 47.69 -9.43
C ILE A 27 -4.96 46.83 -10.21
N SER A 28 -4.11 47.44 -11.03
CA SER A 28 -3.07 46.71 -11.79
C SER A 28 -2.08 45.99 -10.86
N VAL A 29 -1.53 46.70 -9.87
CA VAL A 29 -0.58 46.10 -8.92
C VAL A 29 -1.27 45.04 -8.07
N GLY A 30 -2.51 45.29 -7.61
CA GLY A 30 -3.31 44.35 -6.87
C GLY A 30 -3.64 43.11 -7.69
N GLY A 31 -4.00 43.26 -8.96
CA GLY A 31 -4.27 42.16 -9.88
C GLY A 31 -3.05 41.27 -10.10
N VAL A 32 -1.89 41.86 -10.34
CA VAL A 32 -0.63 41.11 -10.46
C VAL A 32 -0.28 40.40 -9.13
N ALA A 33 -0.40 41.08 -8.00
CA ALA A 33 -0.11 40.49 -6.69
C ALA A 33 -1.02 39.28 -6.39
N VAL A 34 -2.31 39.39 -6.66
CA VAL A 34 -3.27 38.29 -6.50
C VAL A 34 -2.94 37.15 -7.48
N GLY A 35 -2.64 37.45 -8.74
CA GLY A 35 -2.25 36.44 -9.74
C GLY A 35 -1.01 35.65 -9.32
N VAL A 36 0.03 36.32 -8.85
CA VAL A 36 1.24 35.66 -8.34
C VAL A 36 0.95 34.85 -7.07
N MET A 37 0.14 35.38 -6.16
CA MET A 37 -0.26 34.67 -4.93
C MET A 37 -0.99 33.37 -5.27
N VAL A 38 -1.97 33.40 -6.17
CA VAL A 38 -2.71 32.21 -6.60
C VAL A 38 -1.77 31.18 -7.23
N LEU A 39 -0.84 31.63 -8.07
CA LEU A 39 0.13 30.74 -8.69
C LEU A 39 1.02 30.02 -7.65
N ILE A 40 1.52 30.77 -6.65
CA ILE A 40 2.33 30.20 -5.57
C ILE A 40 1.53 29.17 -4.77
N VAL A 41 0.28 29.50 -4.42
CA VAL A 41 -0.59 28.56 -3.68
C VAL A 41 -0.84 27.28 -4.48
N VAL A 42 -1.19 27.39 -5.75
CA VAL A 42 -1.43 26.24 -6.61
C VAL A 42 -0.19 25.35 -6.73
N LEU A 43 0.99 25.94 -6.97
CA LEU A 43 2.24 25.21 -7.06
C LEU A 43 2.60 24.53 -5.72
N ALA A 44 2.39 25.20 -4.59
CA ALA A 44 2.65 24.65 -3.28
C ALA A 44 1.74 23.45 -2.98
N VAL A 45 0.44 23.57 -3.28
CA VAL A 45 -0.52 22.46 -3.10
C VAL A 45 -0.16 21.28 -4.00
N MET A 46 0.16 21.56 -5.27
CA MET A 46 0.51 20.51 -6.24
C MET A 46 1.79 19.78 -5.84
N SER A 47 2.83 20.50 -5.43
CA SER A 47 4.08 19.92 -4.93
C SER A 47 3.86 19.09 -3.64
N GLY A 48 3.05 19.58 -2.70
CA GLY A 48 2.70 18.83 -1.49
C GLY A 48 1.93 17.56 -1.80
N PHE A 49 0.99 17.62 -2.74
CA PHE A 49 0.22 16.45 -3.18
C PHE A 49 1.12 15.40 -3.85
N GLU A 50 2.00 15.82 -4.76
CA GLU A 50 2.94 14.92 -5.44
C GLU A 50 3.85 14.19 -4.43
N THR A 51 4.41 14.92 -3.47
CA THR A 51 5.25 14.35 -2.42
C THR A 51 4.48 13.35 -1.56
N SER A 52 3.28 13.71 -1.13
CA SER A 52 2.42 12.83 -0.31
C SER A 52 2.01 11.55 -1.05
N LEU A 53 1.69 11.65 -2.35
CA LEU A 53 1.39 10.47 -3.17
C LEU A 53 2.62 9.57 -3.32
N LYS A 54 3.76 10.16 -3.61
CA LYS A 54 5.01 9.42 -3.79
C LYS A 54 5.39 8.66 -2.52
N GLU A 55 5.32 9.30 -1.36
CA GLU A 55 5.59 8.66 -0.07
C GLU A 55 4.63 7.49 0.19
N LYS A 56 3.33 7.67 -0.03
CA LYS A 56 2.34 6.61 0.16
C LYS A 56 2.54 5.42 -0.78
N ILE A 57 2.80 5.67 -2.05
CA ILE A 57 3.01 4.59 -3.04
C ILE A 57 4.30 3.81 -2.74
N LEU A 58 5.39 4.51 -2.42
CA LEU A 58 6.67 3.89 -2.11
C LEU A 58 6.67 3.17 -0.76
N GLY A 59 5.85 3.62 0.20
CA GLY A 59 5.74 2.99 1.51
C GLY A 59 5.14 1.58 1.49
N ILE A 60 4.31 1.26 0.49
CA ILE A 60 3.64 -0.04 0.40
C ILE A 60 4.37 -1.00 -0.57
N ASN A 61 5.02 -0.45 -1.59
CA ASN A 61 5.66 -1.22 -2.63
C ASN A 61 7.19 -1.15 -2.53
N SER A 62 7.83 -2.26 -2.84
CA SER A 62 9.27 -2.28 -3.03
C SER A 62 9.68 -1.41 -4.21
N HIS A 63 10.80 -0.71 -4.09
CA HIS A 63 11.33 0.17 -5.15
C HIS A 63 11.73 -0.61 -6.41
N ILE A 64 12.19 -1.86 -6.24
CA ILE A 64 12.67 -2.72 -7.33
C ILE A 64 12.06 -4.12 -7.15
N TRP A 65 11.55 -4.68 -8.21
CA TRP A 65 11.06 -6.04 -8.27
C TRP A 65 11.98 -6.87 -9.17
N ILE A 66 12.44 -8.00 -8.67
CA ILE A 66 13.20 -8.98 -9.45
C ILE A 66 12.24 -10.10 -9.83
N LEU A 67 11.96 -10.21 -11.11
CA LEU A 67 11.03 -11.18 -11.66
C LEU A 67 11.78 -12.23 -12.50
N PRO A 68 11.30 -13.48 -12.56
CA PRO A 68 11.85 -14.49 -13.46
C PRO A 68 11.61 -14.09 -14.93
N GLN A 69 12.56 -14.37 -15.80
CA GLN A 69 12.41 -14.09 -17.24
C GLN A 69 11.35 -14.98 -17.90
N THR A 70 11.17 -16.18 -17.38
CA THR A 70 10.16 -17.14 -17.86
C THR A 70 9.00 -17.15 -16.87
N PRO A 71 7.72 -17.20 -17.33
CA PRO A 71 6.59 -17.35 -16.42
C PRO A 71 6.78 -18.55 -15.50
N GLY A 72 6.68 -18.33 -14.19
CA GLY A 72 6.89 -19.38 -13.21
C GLY A 72 7.50 -18.85 -11.92
N GLN A 73 8.17 -19.76 -11.21
CA GLN A 73 8.79 -19.42 -9.93
C GLN A 73 10.25 -19.04 -10.10
N LEU A 74 10.68 -18.09 -9.28
CA LEU A 74 12.08 -17.73 -9.14
C LEU A 74 12.80 -18.80 -8.31
N THR A 75 13.47 -19.74 -8.99
CA THR A 75 14.30 -20.75 -8.33
C THR A 75 15.60 -20.16 -7.81
N GLY A 76 16.13 -20.66 -6.68
CA GLY A 76 17.37 -20.15 -6.12
C GLY A 76 17.26 -18.72 -5.54
N TYR A 77 16.08 -18.28 -5.17
CA TYR A 77 15.83 -16.92 -4.67
C TYR A 77 16.72 -16.53 -3.49
N ARG A 78 17.16 -17.50 -2.65
CA ARG A 78 18.03 -17.23 -1.50
C ARG A 78 19.39 -16.69 -1.91
N ASP A 79 19.99 -17.25 -2.97
CA ASP A 79 21.28 -16.80 -3.51
C ASP A 79 21.13 -15.41 -4.15
N ILE A 80 19.97 -15.16 -4.80
CA ILE A 80 19.66 -13.85 -5.38
C ILE A 80 19.53 -12.82 -4.28
N VAL A 81 18.80 -13.10 -3.21
CA VAL A 81 18.65 -12.20 -2.05
C VAL A 81 20.02 -11.92 -1.43
N ALA A 82 20.85 -12.95 -1.20
CA ALA A 82 22.20 -12.77 -0.65
C ALA A 82 23.07 -11.87 -1.53
N ARG A 83 23.03 -12.05 -2.86
CA ARG A 83 23.77 -11.21 -3.80
C ARG A 83 23.27 -9.78 -3.87
N VAL A 84 21.94 -9.58 -3.84
CA VAL A 84 21.32 -8.25 -3.89
C VAL A 84 21.68 -7.44 -2.64
N LEU A 85 21.71 -8.07 -1.47
CA LEU A 85 22.12 -7.43 -0.21
C LEU A 85 23.57 -6.98 -0.16
N THR A 86 24.43 -7.48 -1.07
CA THR A 86 25.82 -7.00 -1.18
C THR A 86 25.96 -5.72 -2.01
N LEU A 87 24.91 -5.30 -2.70
CA LEU A 87 24.95 -4.11 -3.54
C LEU A 87 24.87 -2.83 -2.70
N PRO A 88 25.60 -1.76 -3.08
CA PRO A 88 25.50 -0.48 -2.39
C PRO A 88 24.09 0.09 -2.52
N HIS A 89 23.61 0.76 -1.47
CA HIS A 89 22.29 1.37 -1.39
C HIS A 89 21.08 0.40 -1.32
N VAL A 90 21.31 -0.91 -1.22
CA VAL A 90 20.25 -1.87 -0.91
C VAL A 90 20.21 -2.07 0.60
N THR A 91 19.12 -1.65 1.21
CA THR A 91 18.90 -1.77 2.66
C THR A 91 18.17 -3.06 3.02
N PHE A 92 17.32 -3.55 2.12
CA PHE A 92 16.48 -4.71 2.38
C PHE A 92 16.11 -5.44 1.08
N ALA A 93 16.02 -6.77 1.15
CA ALA A 93 15.52 -7.62 0.07
C ALA A 93 14.78 -8.81 0.66
N ALA A 94 13.54 -9.04 0.23
CA ALA A 94 12.69 -10.13 0.69
C ALA A 94 12.01 -10.85 -0.46
N PRO A 95 11.82 -12.18 -0.37
CA PRO A 95 10.99 -12.90 -1.31
C PRO A 95 9.51 -12.60 -1.04
N PHE A 96 8.73 -12.51 -2.10
CA PHE A 96 7.29 -12.40 -2.00
C PHE A 96 6.60 -13.17 -3.13
N THR A 97 5.33 -13.45 -2.96
CA THR A 97 4.46 -13.96 -4.03
C THR A 97 3.27 -13.03 -4.21
N THR A 98 2.77 -12.94 -5.42
CA THR A 98 1.55 -12.19 -5.72
C THR A 98 0.64 -13.07 -6.56
N ASN A 99 -0.59 -13.26 -6.08
CA ASN A 99 -1.58 -14.11 -6.74
C ASN A 99 -2.93 -13.44 -6.73
N GLU A 100 -3.60 -13.48 -7.86
CA GLU A 100 -5.00 -13.08 -7.94
C GLU A 100 -5.88 -14.24 -7.51
N VAL A 101 -6.75 -13.99 -6.56
CA VAL A 101 -7.67 -14.97 -6.00
C VAL A 101 -9.05 -14.36 -5.81
N MET A 102 -10.03 -15.21 -5.62
CA MET A 102 -11.37 -14.82 -5.23
C MET A 102 -11.58 -15.17 -3.75
N LEU A 103 -12.01 -14.20 -2.96
CA LEU A 103 -12.43 -14.39 -1.58
C LEU A 103 -13.94 -14.50 -1.51
N VAL A 104 -14.42 -15.48 -0.75
CA VAL A 104 -15.84 -15.71 -0.54
C VAL A 104 -16.10 -15.83 0.96
N ALA A 105 -17.03 -15.04 1.48
CA ALA A 105 -17.48 -15.06 2.87
C ALA A 105 -18.98 -14.76 2.94
N ASP A 106 -19.75 -15.64 3.53
CA ASP A 106 -21.21 -15.49 3.77
C ASP A 106 -21.99 -14.95 2.56
N GLY A 107 -21.65 -15.44 1.36
CA GLY A 107 -22.30 -15.04 0.09
C GLY A 107 -21.71 -13.77 -0.56
N HIS A 108 -20.81 -13.07 0.12
CA HIS A 108 -20.06 -11.94 -0.47
C HIS A 108 -18.83 -12.45 -1.18
N VAL A 109 -18.53 -11.86 -2.35
CA VAL A 109 -17.43 -12.27 -3.22
C VAL A 109 -16.61 -11.06 -3.59
N ALA A 110 -15.28 -11.17 -3.47
CA ALA A 110 -14.35 -10.13 -3.89
C ALA A 110 -13.13 -10.71 -4.63
N GLY A 111 -12.79 -10.12 -5.76
CA GLY A 111 -11.51 -10.35 -6.43
C GLY A 111 -10.39 -9.63 -5.66
N THR A 112 -9.33 -10.35 -5.32
CA THR A 112 -8.30 -9.87 -4.39
C THR A 112 -6.92 -10.30 -4.85
N ILE A 113 -5.94 -9.44 -4.64
CA ILE A 113 -4.53 -9.76 -4.80
C ILE A 113 -4.01 -10.23 -3.44
N VAL A 114 -3.62 -11.50 -3.37
CA VAL A 114 -2.98 -12.04 -2.18
C VAL A 114 -1.46 -11.93 -2.33
N ARG A 115 -0.83 -11.25 -1.38
CA ARG A 115 0.63 -11.17 -1.27
C ARG A 115 1.11 -12.09 -0.16
N GLY A 116 1.93 -13.08 -0.55
CA GLY A 116 2.64 -13.94 0.39
C GLY A 116 3.94 -13.29 0.81
N ILE A 117 4.13 -13.08 2.10
CA ILE A 117 5.33 -12.46 2.68
C ILE A 117 5.96 -13.40 3.72
N ASP A 118 7.26 -13.29 3.91
CA ASP A 118 7.97 -14.05 4.94
C ASP A 118 7.72 -13.40 6.31
N PRO A 119 7.04 -14.10 7.25
CA PRO A 119 6.76 -13.53 8.58
C PRO A 119 8.01 -13.18 9.37
N THR A 120 9.15 -13.83 9.09
CA THR A 120 10.42 -13.56 9.80
C THR A 120 11.03 -12.22 9.41
N GLN A 121 10.65 -11.70 8.24
CA GLN A 121 11.14 -10.44 7.70
C GLN A 121 10.09 -9.33 7.73
N ALA A 122 8.93 -9.60 8.33
CA ALA A 122 7.81 -8.66 8.43
C ALA A 122 8.19 -7.36 9.15
N ASP A 123 9.06 -7.44 10.16
CA ASP A 123 9.54 -6.27 10.91
C ASP A 123 10.36 -5.29 10.06
N GLN A 124 10.98 -5.77 8.99
CA GLN A 124 11.76 -4.95 8.05
C GLN A 124 10.88 -4.26 7.01
N MET A 125 9.59 -4.62 6.94
CA MET A 125 8.56 -3.93 6.19
C MET A 125 7.91 -2.84 7.08
N ALA A 126 8.75 -1.93 7.61
CA ALA A 126 8.36 -0.94 8.62
C ALA A 126 7.13 -0.12 8.21
N ASP A 127 7.02 0.22 6.94
CA ASP A 127 5.88 0.98 6.44
C ASP A 127 4.59 0.18 6.47
N LEU A 128 4.64 -1.11 6.19
CA LEU A 128 3.46 -1.97 6.28
C LEU A 128 3.03 -2.21 7.74
N THR A 129 3.99 -2.40 8.65
CA THR A 129 3.72 -2.58 10.08
C THR A 129 3.13 -1.31 10.73
N SER A 130 3.53 -0.13 10.29
CA SER A 130 2.96 1.14 10.77
C SER A 130 1.46 1.28 10.48
N HIS A 131 0.98 0.65 9.41
CA HIS A 131 -0.42 0.66 8.98
C HIS A 131 -1.29 -0.43 9.65
N MET A 132 -0.71 -1.25 10.53
CA MET A 132 -1.40 -2.35 11.23
C MET A 132 -2.09 -1.94 12.54
N ARG A 133 -2.24 -0.66 12.83
CA ARG A 133 -2.88 -0.13 14.05
C ARG A 133 -2.36 -0.74 15.35
N GLY A 134 -1.04 -0.91 15.45
CA GLY A 134 -0.40 -1.47 16.64
C GLY A 134 -0.49 -3.00 16.76
N GLN A 135 -0.94 -3.70 15.73
CA GLN A 135 -0.88 -5.16 15.66
C GLN A 135 0.44 -5.60 15.03
N ASP A 136 1.05 -6.61 15.60
CA ASP A 136 2.28 -7.19 15.06
C ASP A 136 1.95 -8.11 13.87
N LEU A 137 2.40 -7.71 12.67
CA LEU A 137 2.20 -8.45 11.42
C LEU A 137 2.79 -9.87 11.51
N ARG A 138 3.92 -10.04 12.18
CA ARG A 138 4.54 -11.34 12.43
C ARG A 138 3.63 -12.26 13.27
N ALA A 139 3.02 -11.69 14.30
CA ALA A 139 2.07 -12.42 15.13
C ALA A 139 0.78 -12.76 14.38
N LEU A 140 0.33 -11.88 13.47
CA LEU A 140 -0.88 -12.10 12.66
C LEU A 140 -0.69 -13.17 11.58
N LEU A 141 0.50 -13.23 10.97
CA LEU A 141 0.83 -14.18 9.91
C LEU A 141 1.45 -15.49 10.47
N GLY A 142 1.91 -15.48 11.70
CA GLY A 142 2.47 -16.65 12.36
C GLY A 142 1.44 -17.78 12.55
N PRO A 143 1.91 -19.02 12.74
CA PRO A 143 1.02 -20.12 13.02
C PRO A 143 0.26 -19.84 14.34
N PRO A 144 -1.06 -20.11 14.40
CA PRO A 144 -1.87 -19.85 15.59
C PRO A 144 -1.39 -20.59 16.84
N ALA A 145 -0.59 -21.63 16.69
CA ALA A 145 0.05 -22.37 17.80
C ALA A 145 1.01 -21.53 18.66
N ALA A 146 1.51 -20.41 18.15
CA ALA A 146 2.29 -19.47 18.94
C ALA A 146 1.42 -18.62 19.89
N ARG A 147 0.10 -18.63 19.72
CA ARG A 147 -0.85 -17.84 20.51
C ARG A 147 -1.49 -18.59 21.68
N ALA A 148 -1.45 -19.92 21.68
CA ALA A 148 -2.13 -20.73 22.67
C ALA A 148 -1.23 -21.89 23.12
N GLN A 149 -0.45 -21.65 24.16
CA GLN A 149 0.11 -22.76 24.95
C GLN A 149 -1.05 -23.32 25.78
N GLY A 150 -1.66 -24.43 25.32
CA GLY A 150 -2.62 -25.18 26.12
C GLY A 150 -3.90 -25.65 25.44
N GLU A 151 -4.16 -25.35 24.17
CA GLU A 151 -5.40 -25.79 23.53
C GLU A 151 -5.20 -26.92 22.51
N THR A 152 -6.26 -27.71 22.34
CA THR A 152 -6.40 -28.84 21.40
C THR A 152 -5.92 -28.46 19.99
N PRO A 153 -5.31 -29.36 19.19
CA PRO A 153 -4.86 -29.09 17.86
C PRO A 153 -5.98 -28.49 16.98
N LEU A 154 -5.86 -27.23 16.63
CA LEU A 154 -6.83 -26.52 15.79
C LEU A 154 -6.97 -27.22 14.42
N PRO A 155 -8.19 -27.28 13.85
CA PRO A 155 -8.42 -27.80 12.52
C PRO A 155 -7.54 -27.08 11.48
N ALA A 156 -7.16 -27.77 10.40
CA ALA A 156 -6.21 -27.29 9.40
C ALA A 156 -6.60 -25.92 8.80
N ALA A 157 -7.90 -25.61 8.73
CA ALA A 157 -8.40 -24.30 8.28
C ALA A 157 -8.06 -23.17 9.27
N ALA A 158 -8.08 -23.45 10.57
CA ALA A 158 -7.74 -22.48 11.61
C ALA A 158 -6.22 -22.19 11.70
N ARG A 159 -5.39 -23.03 11.07
CA ARG A 159 -3.93 -22.81 10.98
C ARG A 159 -3.52 -21.90 9.84
N ARG A 160 -4.45 -21.61 8.90
CA ARG A 160 -4.21 -20.71 7.78
C ARG A 160 -4.73 -19.34 8.14
N THR A 161 -3.83 -18.38 8.11
CA THR A 161 -4.10 -16.99 8.53
C THR A 161 -4.08 -16.06 7.34
N LEU A 162 -4.97 -15.07 7.37
CA LEU A 162 -5.11 -14.05 6.35
C LEU A 162 -5.32 -12.69 7.02
N VAL A 163 -4.60 -11.68 6.55
CA VAL A 163 -4.78 -10.29 6.96
C VAL A 163 -5.37 -9.53 5.78
N LEU A 164 -6.50 -8.86 5.99
CA LEU A 164 -7.24 -8.18 4.94
C LEU A 164 -7.01 -6.66 5.00
N GLY A 165 -7.05 -6.01 3.85
CA GLY A 165 -7.24 -4.56 3.83
C GLY A 165 -8.59 -4.20 4.44
N LYS A 166 -8.66 -3.06 5.11
CA LYS A 166 -9.84 -2.60 5.86
C LYS A 166 -11.09 -2.50 4.97
N GLU A 167 -10.96 -1.97 3.78
CA GLU A 167 -12.09 -1.81 2.86
C GLU A 167 -12.54 -3.16 2.27
N LEU A 168 -11.58 -4.08 2.04
CA LEU A 168 -11.87 -5.44 1.62
C LEU A 168 -12.64 -6.21 2.70
N ALA A 169 -12.21 -6.10 3.97
CA ALA A 169 -12.92 -6.70 5.10
C ALA A 169 -14.34 -6.15 5.25
N ARG A 170 -14.53 -4.84 5.03
CA ARG A 170 -15.86 -4.21 5.01
C ARG A 170 -16.73 -4.71 3.86
N HIS A 171 -16.16 -4.83 2.67
CA HIS A 171 -16.88 -5.32 1.50
C HIS A 171 -17.37 -6.78 1.67
N LEU A 172 -16.52 -7.61 2.28
CA LEU A 172 -16.84 -9.00 2.59
C LEU A 172 -17.67 -9.17 3.89
N LEU A 173 -17.90 -8.09 4.65
CA LEU A 173 -18.55 -8.10 5.97
C LEU A 173 -17.89 -9.06 6.96
N VAL A 174 -16.54 -9.15 6.93
CA VAL A 174 -15.76 -10.10 7.73
C VAL A 174 -14.99 -9.38 8.83
N PHE A 175 -15.00 -9.98 10.02
CA PHE A 175 -14.27 -9.51 11.19
C PHE A 175 -13.12 -10.46 11.54
N PRO A 176 -12.10 -9.98 12.28
CA PRO A 176 -11.06 -10.86 12.83
C PRO A 176 -11.64 -12.02 13.62
N GLY A 177 -11.15 -13.24 13.36
CA GLY A 177 -11.65 -14.51 13.92
C GLY A 177 -12.57 -15.28 12.97
N GLN A 178 -13.15 -14.66 11.97
CA GLN A 178 -14.03 -15.33 11.01
C GLN A 178 -13.25 -16.03 9.88
N GLN A 179 -13.90 -16.98 9.23
CA GLN A 179 -13.33 -17.74 8.12
C GLN A 179 -13.73 -17.15 6.78
N VAL A 180 -12.79 -17.13 5.85
CA VAL A 180 -12.97 -16.74 4.46
C VAL A 180 -12.48 -17.88 3.57
N MET A 181 -13.23 -18.20 2.54
CA MET A 181 -12.83 -19.16 1.51
C MET A 181 -12.01 -18.44 0.44
N VAL A 182 -10.78 -18.90 0.24
CA VAL A 182 -9.88 -18.43 -0.83
C VAL A 182 -9.97 -19.40 -1.98
N THR A 183 -10.35 -18.91 -3.15
CA THR A 183 -10.46 -19.68 -4.39
C THR A 183 -9.41 -19.19 -5.39
N SER A 184 -8.51 -20.08 -5.78
CA SER A 184 -7.53 -19.78 -6.83
C SER A 184 -8.13 -20.10 -8.21
N PRO A 185 -8.02 -19.17 -9.18
CA PRO A 185 -8.45 -19.43 -10.56
C PRO A 185 -7.58 -20.49 -11.26
N LEU A 186 -6.34 -20.66 -10.80
CA LEU A 186 -5.45 -21.73 -11.24
C LEU A 186 -5.89 -23.03 -10.56
N GLY A 187 -6.91 -23.68 -11.14
CA GLY A 187 -7.45 -24.91 -10.64
C GLY A 187 -6.57 -26.13 -10.97
N MET A 188 -6.89 -27.23 -10.32
CA MET A 188 -6.27 -28.53 -10.60
C MET A 188 -6.89 -29.12 -11.86
N LEU A 189 -6.05 -29.50 -12.83
CA LEU A 189 -6.51 -30.22 -14.02
C LEU A 189 -6.85 -31.67 -13.62
N THR A 190 -8.13 -32.01 -13.67
CA THR A 190 -8.62 -33.36 -13.41
C THR A 190 -9.20 -33.96 -14.69
N PRO A 191 -9.38 -35.30 -14.77
CA PRO A 191 -10.04 -35.93 -15.91
C PRO A 191 -11.47 -35.40 -16.17
N ALA A 192 -12.09 -34.81 -15.14
CA ALA A 192 -13.44 -34.21 -15.23
C ALA A 192 -13.42 -32.70 -15.55
N GLY A 193 -12.23 -32.10 -15.78
CA GLY A 193 -12.06 -30.68 -16.03
C GLY A 193 -11.22 -29.96 -14.98
N ILE A 194 -11.18 -28.62 -15.06
CA ILE A 194 -10.45 -27.79 -14.11
C ILE A 194 -11.32 -27.59 -12.88
N LEU A 195 -10.87 -28.11 -11.73
CA LEU A 195 -11.49 -27.85 -10.43
C LEU A 195 -10.79 -26.71 -9.72
N PRO A 196 -11.52 -25.66 -9.28
CA PRO A 196 -10.93 -24.56 -8.54
C PRO A 196 -10.35 -25.03 -7.20
N ASN A 197 -9.16 -24.57 -6.85
CA ASN A 197 -8.57 -24.87 -5.55
C ASN A 197 -9.19 -23.93 -4.49
N MET A 198 -10.01 -24.49 -3.62
CA MET A 198 -10.70 -23.75 -2.56
C MET A 198 -10.14 -24.11 -1.20
N ARG A 199 -9.75 -23.11 -0.40
CA ARG A 199 -9.21 -23.33 0.93
C ARG A 199 -9.73 -22.30 1.93
N GLY A 200 -10.10 -22.75 3.12
CA GLY A 200 -10.51 -21.88 4.23
C GLY A 200 -9.31 -21.25 4.93
N PHE A 201 -9.43 -19.95 5.20
CA PHE A 201 -8.46 -19.15 5.95
C PHE A 201 -9.19 -18.39 7.06
N THR A 202 -8.52 -18.19 8.19
CA THR A 202 -9.03 -17.37 9.28
C THR A 202 -8.47 -15.96 9.16
N VAL A 203 -9.34 -14.97 9.16
CA VAL A 203 -8.94 -13.55 9.19
C VAL A 203 -8.37 -13.26 10.59
N THR A 204 -7.11 -12.87 10.66
CA THR A 204 -6.43 -12.60 11.93
C THR A 204 -6.35 -11.11 12.26
N GLY A 205 -6.48 -10.27 11.26
CA GLY A 205 -6.45 -8.81 11.44
C GLY A 205 -6.74 -8.06 10.16
N THR A 206 -6.74 -6.74 10.27
CA THR A 206 -6.91 -5.84 9.14
C THR A 206 -5.83 -4.77 9.15
N PHE A 207 -5.42 -4.30 7.97
CA PHE A 207 -4.53 -3.16 7.79
C PHE A 207 -5.25 -1.98 7.11
N ASP A 208 -4.74 -0.78 7.33
CA ASP A 208 -5.29 0.48 6.79
C ASP A 208 -4.13 1.34 6.27
N THR A 209 -3.89 1.30 4.96
CA THR A 209 -2.80 2.05 4.31
C THR A 209 -3.18 3.51 4.06
N GLY A 210 -4.45 3.85 4.23
CA GLY A 210 -5.00 5.14 3.84
C GLY A 210 -5.12 5.33 2.32
N MET A 211 -4.94 4.24 1.55
CA MET A 211 -5.16 4.21 0.11
C MET A 211 -6.25 3.18 -0.21
N TYR A 212 -7.41 3.66 -0.62
CA TYR A 212 -8.58 2.81 -0.89
C TYR A 212 -8.26 1.65 -1.85
N GLU A 213 -7.49 1.90 -2.88
CA GLU A 213 -7.13 0.90 -3.90
C GLU A 213 -6.41 -0.32 -3.31
N TYR A 214 -5.49 -0.09 -2.37
CA TYR A 214 -4.77 -1.16 -1.68
C TYR A 214 -5.66 -1.81 -0.62
N ASP A 215 -6.36 -1.01 0.17
CA ASP A 215 -7.21 -1.49 1.26
C ASP A 215 -8.42 -2.29 0.75
N ALA A 216 -8.86 -2.05 -0.49
CA ALA A 216 -9.98 -2.76 -1.13
C ALA A 216 -9.57 -4.03 -1.90
N LYS A 217 -8.29 -4.17 -2.28
CA LYS A 217 -7.86 -5.25 -3.19
C LYS A 217 -6.70 -6.09 -2.68
N LEU A 218 -6.07 -5.74 -1.57
CA LEU A 218 -4.89 -6.44 -1.08
C LEU A 218 -5.22 -7.27 0.17
N ALA A 219 -4.71 -8.49 0.19
CA ALA A 219 -4.68 -9.36 1.37
C ALA A 219 -3.27 -9.91 1.56
N LEU A 220 -2.88 -10.14 2.81
CA LEU A 220 -1.56 -10.62 3.18
C LEU A 220 -1.67 -11.99 3.83
N MET A 221 -0.76 -12.90 3.46
CA MET A 221 -0.61 -14.19 4.11
C MET A 221 0.87 -14.59 4.24
N ALA A 222 1.15 -15.60 5.04
CA ALA A 222 2.49 -16.15 5.13
C ALA A 222 2.92 -16.77 3.80
N LEU A 223 4.17 -16.52 3.38
CA LEU A 223 4.75 -17.02 2.13
C LEU A 223 4.56 -18.53 1.92
N PRO A 224 4.77 -19.42 2.90
CA PRO A 224 4.52 -20.85 2.72
C PRO A 224 3.04 -21.18 2.43
N GLN A 225 2.11 -20.41 2.98
CA GLN A 225 0.68 -20.59 2.75
C GLN A 225 0.30 -20.12 1.33
N ALA A 226 0.86 -18.99 0.88
CA ALA A 226 0.67 -18.49 -0.46
C ALA A 226 1.22 -19.46 -1.53
N LEU A 227 2.42 -19.98 -1.31
CA LEU A 227 2.99 -21.02 -2.18
C LEU A 227 2.12 -22.27 -2.24
N SER A 228 1.51 -22.68 -1.14
CA SER A 228 0.63 -23.84 -1.10
C SER A 228 -0.69 -23.65 -1.85
N LEU A 229 -1.11 -22.42 -2.14
CA LEU A 229 -2.28 -22.13 -2.98
C LEU A 229 -2.01 -22.35 -4.46
N ILE A 230 -0.77 -22.15 -4.89
CA ILE A 230 -0.33 -22.24 -6.28
C ILE A 230 0.21 -23.63 -6.58
N HIS A 231 0.89 -24.23 -5.61
CA HIS A 231 1.43 -25.60 -5.71
C HIS A 231 0.40 -26.63 -5.30
N ILE A 232 0.24 -27.51 -6.19
CA ILE A 232 -0.51 -28.75 -6.04
C ILE A 232 0.50 -29.85 -5.75
#